data_532c86b3221bf341a4290365e804caa3
#
_entry.id   532c86b3221bf341a4290365e804caa3
#
_cell.length_a   1.000
_cell.length_b   1.000
_cell.length_c   1.000
_cell.angle_alpha   90.00
_cell.angle_beta   90.00
_cell.angle_gamma   90.00
#
_symmetry.space_group_name_H-M   'P 1'
#
loop_
_entity.id
_entity.type
_entity.pdbx_description
1 polymer ?
#
loop_
_entity_poly.entity_id
_entity_poly.type
_entity_poly.pdbx_seq_one_letter_code
_entity_poly.pdbx_strand_id
1 'polypeptide(L)'
;MNRAQEKAQRLLQIEKLLWAHPEGLTRAEIARRLGVNRSTITKYLNADQLPPSIYEEEDGKLKLDRDADLTKASFSLHEVMAIHLATRLLATRVDKQNPHAASALRKLGLALQRLDKNVSDHLLRSADVMDEEASFRDPVYLKVLETLTEAWSAGRVVHLHHQMEDGRIFEYDFAPYFIEPYAVGQTAHVIGWREPPGAIRTLKIERIRDARVTHERYEIPADFDPGELLRDAWGIWYTDAVPVEVVLRFHPRVALRVRETRWHPSQRIEEQADGYLLWRGRIAEPQEMLPWIRGWGADCEVLAPQELRETLMGEAKALAGLYGWHVSRSPATQSSTLDDFFGDH
;
A
#
# COMPACT_ATOMS: atom_id res chain seq x y z
N MET A 1 7.44 7.25 -39.82
CA MET A 1 6.51 7.51 -38.69
C MET A 1 5.40 8.42 -39.23
N ASN A 2 4.12 8.09 -38.98
CA ASN A 2 2.97 8.85 -39.50
C ASN A 2 2.84 10.17 -38.72
N ARG A 3 2.52 11.30 -39.37
CA ARG A 3 2.31 12.63 -38.75
C ARG A 3 1.37 12.61 -37.53
N ALA A 4 0.37 11.72 -37.52
CA ALA A 4 -0.54 11.55 -36.39
C ALA A 4 0.15 10.92 -35.17
N GLN A 5 1.03 9.94 -35.36
CA GLN A 5 1.81 9.32 -34.28
C GLN A 5 2.82 10.31 -33.68
N GLU A 6 3.45 11.13 -34.51
CA GLU A 6 4.36 12.18 -34.06
C GLU A 6 3.65 13.26 -33.21
N LYS A 7 2.43 13.66 -33.63
CA LYS A 7 1.59 14.59 -32.88
C LYS A 7 1.20 14.03 -31.51
N ALA A 8 0.72 12.76 -31.48
CA ALA A 8 0.32 12.09 -30.24
C ALA A 8 1.49 11.95 -29.26
N GLN A 9 2.65 11.54 -29.76
CA GLN A 9 3.85 11.38 -28.92
C GLN A 9 4.33 12.74 -28.36
N ARG A 10 4.20 13.81 -29.15
CA ARG A 10 4.57 15.16 -28.72
C ARG A 10 3.60 15.71 -27.67
N LEU A 11 2.30 15.49 -27.84
CA LEU A 11 1.29 15.87 -26.84
C LEU A 11 1.53 15.16 -25.50
N LEU A 12 1.84 13.86 -25.55
CA LEU A 12 2.19 13.10 -24.34
C LEU A 12 3.42 13.65 -23.62
N GLN A 13 4.44 14.13 -24.37
CA GLN A 13 5.63 14.78 -23.79
C GLN A 13 5.27 16.12 -23.14
N ILE A 14 4.36 16.88 -23.73
CA ILE A 14 3.86 18.15 -23.18
C ILE A 14 3.07 17.90 -21.90
N GLU A 15 2.16 16.93 -21.90
CA GLU A 15 1.38 16.55 -20.72
C GLU A 15 2.29 16.11 -19.57
N LYS A 16 3.29 15.25 -19.81
CA LYS A 16 4.28 14.85 -18.80
C LYS A 16 5.05 16.04 -18.25
N LEU A 17 5.39 17.01 -19.10
CA LEU A 17 6.11 18.20 -18.68
C LEU A 17 5.23 19.11 -17.81
N LEU A 18 3.96 19.31 -18.18
CA LEU A 18 2.99 20.09 -17.40
C LEU A 18 2.63 19.37 -16.09
N TRP A 19 2.57 18.04 -16.10
CA TRP A 19 2.41 17.25 -14.88
C TRP A 19 3.51 17.52 -13.85
N ALA A 20 4.76 17.58 -14.32
CA ALA A 20 5.92 17.88 -13.49
C ALA A 20 6.01 19.35 -13.05
N HIS A 21 5.13 20.24 -13.58
CA HIS A 21 5.14 21.68 -13.34
C HIS A 21 3.74 22.19 -12.97
N PRO A 22 3.27 21.96 -11.70
CA PRO A 22 1.97 22.42 -11.22
C PRO A 22 1.75 23.92 -11.35
N GLU A 23 2.86 24.69 -11.28
CA GLU A 23 2.90 26.14 -11.42
C GLU A 23 2.54 26.61 -12.84
N GLY A 24 2.42 25.67 -13.78
CA GLY A 24 2.21 25.98 -15.20
C GLY A 24 3.48 26.41 -15.92
N LEU A 25 3.48 26.24 -17.23
CA LEU A 25 4.58 26.64 -18.12
C LEU A 25 4.05 27.43 -19.31
N THR A 26 4.81 28.47 -19.70
CA THR A 26 4.53 29.17 -20.95
C THR A 26 4.93 28.33 -22.17
N ARG A 27 4.30 28.58 -23.33
CA ARG A 27 4.67 27.90 -24.59
C ARG A 27 6.16 28.02 -24.92
N ALA A 28 6.80 29.12 -24.54
CA ALA A 28 8.23 29.32 -24.74
C ALA A 28 9.08 28.41 -23.86
N GLU A 29 8.71 28.23 -22.61
CA GLU A 29 9.36 27.30 -21.66
C GLU A 29 9.20 25.85 -22.08
N ILE A 30 8.01 25.46 -22.51
CA ILE A 30 7.75 24.11 -23.03
C ILE A 30 8.63 23.86 -24.26
N ALA A 31 8.67 24.82 -25.20
CA ALA A 31 9.47 24.69 -26.40
C ALA A 31 10.97 24.49 -26.07
N ARG A 32 11.51 25.30 -25.15
CA ARG A 32 12.91 25.21 -24.71
C ARG A 32 13.23 23.86 -24.09
N ARG A 33 12.35 23.34 -23.20
CA ARG A 33 12.58 22.08 -22.53
C ARG A 33 12.46 20.85 -23.46
N LEU A 34 11.62 20.95 -24.48
CA LEU A 34 11.44 19.88 -25.48
C LEU A 34 12.38 20.01 -26.68
N GLY A 35 13.24 21.03 -26.72
CA GLY A 35 14.18 21.24 -27.81
C GLY A 35 13.51 21.55 -29.16
N VAL A 36 12.38 22.25 -29.17
CA VAL A 36 11.61 22.58 -30.38
C VAL A 36 11.32 24.08 -30.48
N ASN A 37 10.90 24.54 -31.65
CA ASN A 37 10.50 25.92 -31.83
C ASN A 37 9.16 26.25 -31.15
N ARG A 38 9.01 27.45 -30.60
CA ARG A 38 7.75 27.93 -30.00
C ARG A 38 6.54 27.79 -30.95
N SER A 39 6.74 28.05 -32.24
CA SER A 39 5.71 27.87 -33.26
C SER A 39 5.21 26.43 -33.39
N THR A 40 6.07 25.47 -33.13
CA THR A 40 5.74 24.05 -33.07
C THR A 40 4.80 23.76 -31.91
N ILE A 41 5.11 24.29 -30.72
CA ILE A 41 4.22 24.13 -29.54
C ILE A 41 2.89 24.83 -29.78
N THR A 42 2.90 26.06 -30.30
CA THR A 42 1.65 26.77 -30.63
C THR A 42 0.78 26.01 -31.62
N LYS A 43 1.40 25.32 -32.60
CA LYS A 43 0.67 24.49 -33.55
C LYS A 43 0.03 23.24 -32.91
N TYR A 44 0.68 22.62 -31.93
CA TYR A 44 0.15 21.47 -31.21
C TYR A 44 -0.89 21.86 -30.14
N LEU A 45 -0.77 23.08 -29.57
CA LEU A 45 -1.62 23.60 -28.50
C LEU A 45 -2.42 24.83 -28.96
N ASN A 46 -3.04 24.77 -30.14
CA ASN A 46 -3.96 25.81 -30.61
C ASN A 46 -5.20 25.83 -29.71
N ALA A 47 -5.70 27.03 -29.40
CA ALA A 47 -6.84 27.23 -28.50
C ALA A 47 -8.08 26.38 -28.88
N ASP A 48 -8.28 26.17 -30.19
CA ASP A 48 -9.39 25.36 -30.72
C ASP A 48 -9.15 23.85 -30.69
N GLN A 49 -7.96 23.38 -30.27
CA GLN A 49 -7.51 21.98 -30.29
C GLN A 49 -6.69 21.59 -29.06
N LEU A 50 -6.83 22.33 -27.96
CA LEU A 50 -6.22 21.92 -26.69
C LEU A 50 -6.82 20.58 -26.26
N PRO A 51 -5.95 19.62 -25.79
CA PRO A 51 -6.46 18.46 -25.09
C PRO A 51 -7.37 18.91 -23.94
N PRO A 52 -8.47 18.22 -23.64
CA PRO A 52 -9.36 18.58 -22.54
C PRO A 52 -8.67 18.67 -21.16
N SER A 53 -7.51 18.01 -21.05
CA SER A 53 -6.65 18.01 -19.86
C SER A 53 -5.75 19.23 -19.73
N ILE A 54 -5.64 20.10 -20.74
CA ILE A 54 -4.75 21.27 -20.73
C ILE A 54 -5.58 22.54 -20.85
N TYR A 55 -5.38 23.48 -19.93
CA TYR A 55 -6.00 24.81 -19.98
C TYR A 55 -4.93 25.90 -19.88
N GLU A 56 -5.27 27.09 -20.33
CA GLU A 56 -4.42 28.26 -20.28
C GLU A 56 -4.97 29.24 -19.25
N GLU A 57 -4.12 29.69 -18.32
CA GLU A 57 -4.46 30.75 -17.37
C GLU A 57 -4.33 32.14 -17.99
N GLU A 58 -4.88 33.15 -17.32
CA GLU A 58 -4.84 34.54 -17.76
C GLU A 58 -3.40 35.06 -17.91
N ASP A 59 -2.43 34.51 -17.19
CA ASP A 59 -1.01 34.84 -17.28
C ASP A 59 -0.30 34.18 -18.49
N GLY A 60 -1.02 33.44 -19.32
CA GLY A 60 -0.52 32.74 -20.51
C GLY A 60 0.26 31.46 -20.23
N LYS A 61 0.22 30.97 -18.99
CA LYS A 61 0.75 29.66 -18.65
C LYS A 61 -0.27 28.57 -18.95
N LEU A 62 0.25 27.47 -19.48
CA LEU A 62 -0.49 26.25 -19.67
C LEU A 62 -0.36 25.38 -18.43
N LYS A 63 -1.45 24.87 -17.94
CA LYS A 63 -1.54 23.92 -16.82
C LYS A 63 -2.27 22.67 -17.25
N LEU A 64 -2.00 21.60 -16.55
CA LEU A 64 -2.75 20.37 -16.67
C LEU A 64 -3.90 20.40 -15.66
N ASP A 65 -5.11 20.19 -16.12
CA ASP A 65 -6.24 19.92 -15.24
C ASP A 65 -6.06 18.51 -14.67
N ARG A 66 -5.71 18.45 -13.39
CA ARG A 66 -5.41 17.19 -12.69
C ARG A 66 -6.67 16.43 -12.32
N ASP A 67 -7.82 17.11 -12.33
CA ASP A 67 -9.14 16.52 -12.11
C ASP A 67 -9.78 16.04 -13.41
N ALA A 68 -9.23 16.44 -14.57
CA ALA A 68 -9.68 15.94 -15.87
C ALA A 68 -9.31 14.45 -16.07
N ASP A 69 -10.06 13.77 -16.93
CA ASP A 69 -9.79 12.38 -17.31
C ASP A 69 -8.41 12.25 -17.98
N LEU A 70 -7.40 11.90 -17.19
CA LEU A 70 -5.99 11.87 -17.58
C LEU A 70 -5.65 10.78 -18.59
N THR A 71 -6.50 9.75 -18.70
CA THR A 71 -6.23 8.61 -19.57
C THR A 71 -7.49 8.11 -20.27
N LYS A 72 -7.38 7.84 -21.58
CA LYS A 72 -8.34 7.00 -22.30
C LYS A 72 -7.79 5.56 -22.30
N ALA A 73 -8.14 4.79 -21.30
CA ALA A 73 -7.85 3.36 -21.26
C ALA A 73 -9.08 2.56 -21.72
N SER A 74 -8.86 1.54 -22.52
CA SER A 74 -9.90 0.57 -22.89
C SER A 74 -9.73 -0.67 -22.01
N PHE A 75 -10.80 -1.08 -21.34
CA PHE A 75 -10.81 -2.26 -20.47
C PHE A 75 -11.77 -3.31 -21.02
N SER A 76 -11.38 -4.58 -20.94
CA SER A 76 -12.28 -5.71 -21.09
C SER A 76 -13.18 -5.86 -19.85
N LEU A 77 -14.28 -6.62 -19.97
CA LEU A 77 -15.18 -6.90 -18.86
C LEU A 77 -14.44 -7.54 -17.67
N HIS A 78 -13.51 -8.46 -17.94
CA HIS A 78 -12.73 -9.14 -16.91
C HIS A 78 -11.75 -8.22 -16.18
N GLU A 79 -11.14 -7.27 -16.88
CA GLU A 79 -10.27 -6.26 -16.28
C GLU A 79 -11.07 -5.29 -15.39
N VAL A 80 -12.26 -4.86 -15.84
CA VAL A 80 -13.16 -4.05 -15.00
C VAL A 80 -13.56 -4.80 -13.74
N MET A 81 -13.89 -6.09 -13.82
CA MET A 81 -14.21 -6.92 -12.65
C MET A 81 -13.01 -7.08 -11.71
N ALA A 82 -11.80 -7.24 -12.24
CA ALA A 82 -10.59 -7.31 -11.42
C ALA A 82 -10.34 -5.99 -10.66
N ILE A 83 -10.48 -4.85 -11.33
CA ILE A 83 -10.38 -3.51 -10.71
C ILE A 83 -11.46 -3.35 -9.63
N HIS A 84 -12.71 -3.76 -9.93
CA HIS A 84 -13.81 -3.71 -8.97
C HIS A 84 -13.49 -4.52 -7.70
N LEU A 85 -13.07 -5.77 -7.85
CA LEU A 85 -12.75 -6.64 -6.71
C LEU A 85 -11.60 -6.07 -5.87
N ALA A 86 -10.54 -5.56 -6.50
CA ALA A 86 -9.42 -4.92 -5.82
C ALA A 86 -9.89 -3.66 -5.07
N THR A 87 -10.70 -2.81 -5.69
CA THR A 87 -11.24 -1.59 -5.08
C THR A 87 -12.16 -1.91 -3.91
N ARG A 88 -13.04 -2.92 -4.04
CA ARG A 88 -13.94 -3.35 -2.95
C ARG A 88 -13.15 -3.96 -1.79
N LEU A 89 -12.15 -4.78 -2.08
CA LEU A 89 -11.29 -5.36 -1.04
C LEU A 89 -10.57 -4.25 -0.26
N LEU A 90 -10.01 -3.26 -0.95
CA LEU A 90 -9.36 -2.11 -0.32
C LEU A 90 -10.36 -1.31 0.51
N ALA A 91 -11.52 -0.96 -0.04
CA ALA A 91 -12.54 -0.16 0.63
C ALA A 91 -13.09 -0.84 1.89
N THR A 92 -13.22 -2.18 1.90
CA THR A 92 -13.68 -2.93 3.08
C THR A 92 -12.60 -3.21 4.12
N ARG A 93 -11.34 -2.93 3.79
CA ARG A 93 -10.18 -3.23 4.64
C ARG A 93 -9.47 -1.98 5.17
N VAL A 94 -9.72 -0.82 4.57
CA VAL A 94 -9.15 0.46 5.01
C VAL A 94 -10.21 1.24 5.77
N ASP A 95 -9.90 1.63 7.00
CA ASP A 95 -10.81 2.42 7.87
C ASP A 95 -11.16 3.80 7.30
N LYS A 96 -10.34 4.28 6.35
CA LYS A 96 -10.51 5.60 5.74
C LYS A 96 -11.08 5.47 4.35
N GLN A 97 -12.15 6.18 4.10
CA GLN A 97 -12.78 6.17 2.78
C GLN A 97 -12.06 7.05 1.78
N ASN A 98 -11.89 6.52 0.58
CA ASN A 98 -11.35 7.24 -0.56
C ASN A 98 -12.46 7.51 -1.59
N PRO A 99 -12.97 8.76 -1.70
CA PRO A 99 -14.03 9.11 -2.64
C PRO A 99 -13.61 8.93 -4.11
N HIS A 100 -12.32 8.98 -4.40
CA HIS A 100 -11.82 8.71 -5.75
C HIS A 100 -12.04 7.26 -6.17
N ALA A 101 -12.04 6.31 -5.22
CA ALA A 101 -12.36 4.91 -5.50
C ALA A 101 -13.84 4.75 -5.90
N ALA A 102 -14.76 5.38 -5.17
CA ALA A 102 -16.18 5.39 -5.50
C ALA A 102 -16.43 6.07 -6.86
N SER A 103 -15.79 7.22 -7.10
CA SER A 103 -15.86 7.93 -8.38
C SER A 103 -15.37 7.09 -9.56
N ALA A 104 -14.23 6.39 -9.39
CA ALA A 104 -13.68 5.50 -10.42
C ALA A 104 -14.64 4.34 -10.74
N LEU A 105 -15.19 3.68 -9.71
CA LEU A 105 -16.20 2.61 -9.92
C LEU A 105 -17.46 3.13 -10.62
N ARG A 106 -17.91 4.33 -10.28
CA ARG A 106 -19.08 4.97 -10.94
C ARG A 106 -18.80 5.24 -12.41
N LYS A 107 -17.63 5.78 -12.75
CA LYS A 107 -17.22 5.98 -14.16
C LYS A 107 -17.18 4.66 -14.92
N LEU A 108 -16.61 3.60 -14.35
CA LEU A 108 -16.59 2.26 -14.96
C LEU A 108 -17.99 1.68 -15.12
N GLY A 109 -18.86 1.81 -14.11
CA GLY A 109 -20.26 1.37 -14.18
C GLY A 109 -21.02 2.05 -15.31
N LEU A 110 -20.95 3.39 -15.40
CA LEU A 110 -21.60 4.16 -16.47
C LEU A 110 -21.07 3.77 -17.86
N ALA A 111 -19.77 3.52 -18.01
CA ALA A 111 -19.19 3.08 -19.28
C ALA A 111 -19.72 1.71 -19.74
N LEU A 112 -20.05 0.82 -18.80
CA LEU A 112 -20.59 -0.51 -19.10
C LEU A 112 -22.10 -0.56 -19.29
N GLN A 113 -22.82 0.51 -18.99
CA GLN A 113 -24.31 0.53 -18.94
C GLN A 113 -24.98 0.00 -20.22
N ARG A 114 -24.36 0.23 -21.40
CA ARG A 114 -24.86 -0.24 -22.69
C ARG A 114 -24.35 -1.61 -23.09
N LEU A 115 -23.30 -2.12 -22.45
CA LEU A 115 -22.63 -3.38 -22.81
C LEU A 115 -23.08 -4.52 -21.92
N ASP A 116 -23.11 -4.28 -20.61
CA ASP A 116 -23.52 -5.24 -19.58
C ASP A 116 -24.23 -4.53 -18.42
N LYS A 117 -25.55 -4.60 -18.45
CA LYS A 117 -26.37 -3.93 -17.43
C LYS A 117 -26.16 -4.51 -16.04
N ASN A 118 -25.98 -5.83 -15.91
CA ASN A 118 -25.85 -6.47 -14.59
C ASN A 118 -24.56 -6.05 -13.89
N VAL A 119 -23.46 -6.04 -14.62
CA VAL A 119 -22.16 -5.59 -14.11
C VAL A 119 -22.20 -4.09 -13.83
N SER A 120 -22.78 -3.29 -14.73
CA SER A 120 -22.96 -1.84 -14.53
C SER A 120 -23.72 -1.54 -13.24
N ASP A 121 -24.91 -2.12 -13.06
CA ASP A 121 -25.75 -1.91 -11.87
C ASP A 121 -25.03 -2.34 -10.58
N HIS A 122 -24.20 -3.38 -10.64
CA HIS A 122 -23.41 -3.84 -9.51
C HIS A 122 -22.29 -2.84 -9.14
N LEU A 123 -21.59 -2.31 -10.13
CA LEU A 123 -20.54 -1.31 -9.93
C LEU A 123 -21.13 0.00 -9.37
N LEU A 124 -22.25 0.46 -9.92
CA LEU A 124 -22.91 1.67 -9.46
C LEU A 124 -23.38 1.54 -8.01
N ARG A 125 -24.04 0.42 -7.65
CA ARG A 125 -24.43 0.15 -6.26
C ARG A 125 -23.23 0.07 -5.32
N SER A 126 -22.11 -0.52 -5.76
CA SER A 126 -20.89 -0.55 -4.96
C SER A 126 -20.32 0.83 -4.72
N ALA A 127 -20.35 1.71 -5.73
CA ALA A 127 -19.93 3.10 -5.59
C ALA A 127 -20.85 3.87 -4.63
N ASP A 128 -22.17 3.66 -4.71
CA ASP A 128 -23.16 4.33 -3.84
C ASP A 128 -22.95 3.91 -2.37
N VAL A 129 -22.77 2.61 -2.09
CA VAL A 129 -22.45 2.14 -0.73
C VAL A 129 -21.17 2.77 -0.19
N MET A 130 -20.12 2.91 -1.04
CA MET A 130 -18.88 3.55 -0.63
C MET A 130 -19.05 5.05 -0.35
N ASP A 131 -19.98 5.71 -1.00
CA ASP A 131 -20.29 7.13 -0.76
C ASP A 131 -21.21 7.32 0.46
N GLU A 132 -22.16 6.41 0.73
CA GLU A 132 -23.06 6.45 1.88
C GLU A 132 -22.34 6.32 3.21
N GLU A 133 -21.27 5.50 3.27
CA GLU A 133 -20.40 5.37 4.44
C GLU A 133 -19.56 6.62 4.72
N ALA A 134 -19.92 7.77 4.13
CA ALA A 134 -19.20 9.05 4.20
C ALA A 134 -18.95 9.58 5.64
N SER A 135 -19.64 9.03 6.65
CA SER A 135 -19.44 9.39 8.07
C SER A 135 -18.04 9.05 8.59
N PHE A 136 -17.30 8.17 7.91
CA PHE A 136 -15.93 7.76 8.26
C PHE A 136 -14.85 8.51 7.47
N ARG A 137 -15.22 9.55 6.71
CA ARG A 137 -14.23 10.35 5.96
C ARG A 137 -13.33 11.11 6.94
N ASP A 138 -12.03 10.93 6.73
CA ASP A 138 -11.02 11.75 7.38
C ASP A 138 -10.47 12.75 6.36
N PRO A 139 -10.88 14.04 6.43
CA PRO A 139 -10.45 15.02 5.45
C PRO A 139 -8.95 15.31 5.50
N VAL A 140 -8.30 15.10 6.66
CA VAL A 140 -6.87 15.26 6.79
C VAL A 140 -6.15 14.13 6.05
N TYR A 141 -6.57 12.88 6.27
CA TYR A 141 -6.03 11.73 5.57
C TYR A 141 -6.15 11.87 4.06
N LEU A 142 -7.34 12.24 3.56
CA LEU A 142 -7.59 12.39 2.14
C LEU A 142 -6.67 13.46 1.53
N LYS A 143 -6.61 14.65 2.14
CA LYS A 143 -5.76 15.73 1.69
C LYS A 143 -4.27 15.32 1.68
N VAL A 144 -3.81 14.60 2.70
CA VAL A 144 -2.44 14.10 2.77
C VAL A 144 -2.17 13.09 1.65
N LEU A 145 -3.08 12.14 1.42
CA LEU A 145 -2.96 11.14 0.36
C LEU A 145 -2.89 11.79 -1.03
N GLU A 146 -3.76 12.77 -1.30
CA GLU A 146 -3.77 13.56 -2.54
C GLU A 146 -2.43 14.31 -2.71
N THR A 147 -1.99 15.03 -1.66
CA THR A 147 -0.72 15.78 -1.67
C THR A 147 0.48 14.87 -1.92
N LEU A 148 0.54 13.70 -1.27
CA LEU A 148 1.60 12.72 -1.48
C LEU A 148 1.57 12.14 -2.90
N THR A 149 0.39 11.85 -3.43
CA THR A 149 0.21 11.34 -4.80
C THR A 149 0.69 12.37 -5.83
N GLU A 150 0.32 13.64 -5.65
CA GLU A 150 0.77 14.72 -6.52
C GLU A 150 2.28 14.94 -6.45
N ALA A 151 2.84 14.98 -5.24
CA ALA A 151 4.27 15.17 -5.03
C ALA A 151 5.09 14.03 -5.65
N TRP A 152 4.66 12.78 -5.42
CA TRP A 152 5.28 11.60 -6.01
C TRP A 152 5.26 11.66 -7.54
N SER A 153 4.09 11.94 -8.11
CA SER A 153 3.93 12.04 -9.56
C SER A 153 4.74 13.18 -10.18
N ALA A 154 4.92 14.29 -9.46
CA ALA A 154 5.67 15.46 -9.93
C ALA A 154 7.18 15.41 -9.59
N GLY A 155 7.65 14.41 -8.84
CA GLY A 155 9.03 14.33 -8.35
C GLY A 155 9.38 15.51 -7.43
N ARG A 156 8.48 15.83 -6.47
CA ARG A 156 8.62 16.95 -5.54
C ARG A 156 8.73 16.46 -4.10
N VAL A 157 9.65 17.07 -3.35
CA VAL A 157 9.79 16.85 -1.91
C VAL A 157 8.57 17.43 -1.20
N VAL A 158 8.13 16.75 -0.13
CA VAL A 158 7.01 17.16 0.71
C VAL A 158 7.52 17.50 2.11
N HIS A 159 7.12 18.65 2.64
CA HIS A 159 7.29 18.94 4.05
C HIS A 159 6.14 18.34 4.85
N LEU A 160 6.47 17.51 5.85
CA LEU A 160 5.50 16.70 6.61
C LEU A 160 5.47 17.08 8.09
N HIS A 161 4.27 17.11 8.65
CA HIS A 161 4.05 17.06 10.10
C HIS A 161 3.57 15.64 10.47
N HIS A 162 4.47 14.82 11.02
CA HIS A 162 4.24 13.43 11.31
C HIS A 162 4.12 13.17 12.82
N GLN A 163 3.00 12.60 13.25
CA GLN A 163 2.76 12.24 14.65
C GLN A 163 3.29 10.83 14.93
N MET A 164 4.14 10.73 15.95
CA MET A 164 4.63 9.46 16.47
C MET A 164 3.61 8.77 17.36
N GLU A 165 3.86 7.51 17.74
CA GLU A 165 2.99 6.73 18.63
C GLU A 165 2.81 7.35 20.03
N ASP A 166 3.84 8.04 20.51
CA ASP A 166 3.80 8.77 21.79
C ASP A 166 3.09 10.14 21.72
N GLY A 167 2.51 10.47 20.56
CA GLY A 167 1.78 11.71 20.32
C GLY A 167 2.64 12.90 19.90
N ARG A 168 3.97 12.83 19.97
CA ARG A 168 4.86 13.93 19.53
C ARG A 168 4.76 14.10 18.01
N ILE A 169 4.81 15.35 17.56
CA ILE A 169 4.82 15.70 16.14
C ILE A 169 6.23 16.13 15.76
N PHE A 170 6.73 15.56 14.67
CA PHE A 170 8.00 15.92 14.05
C PHE A 170 7.76 16.49 12.67
N GLU A 171 8.56 17.50 12.34
CA GLU A 171 8.57 18.14 11.04
C GLU A 171 9.84 17.74 10.29
N TYR A 172 9.71 17.37 9.03
CA TYR A 172 10.84 17.02 8.17
C TYR A 172 10.45 16.97 6.71
N ASP A 173 11.44 16.99 5.85
CA ASP A 173 11.28 16.84 4.42
C ASP A 173 11.33 15.37 4.02
N PHE A 174 10.50 15.01 3.05
CA PHE A 174 10.29 13.65 2.60
C PHE A 174 10.10 13.58 1.10
N ALA A 175 10.85 12.72 0.43
CA ALA A 175 10.71 12.44 -1.00
C ALA A 175 9.92 11.13 -1.16
N PRO A 176 8.63 11.16 -1.53
CA PRO A 176 7.82 9.95 -1.68
C PRO A 176 8.27 9.14 -2.89
N TYR A 177 8.62 7.86 -2.69
CA TYR A 177 9.02 6.95 -3.76
C TYR A 177 7.87 6.11 -4.26
N PHE A 178 7.01 5.60 -3.35
CA PHE A 178 5.78 4.90 -3.69
C PHE A 178 4.82 4.84 -2.50
N ILE A 179 3.56 4.51 -2.79
CA ILE A 179 2.50 4.33 -1.79
C ILE A 179 2.09 2.85 -1.83
N GLU A 180 2.11 2.20 -0.66
CA GLU A 180 1.81 0.78 -0.52
C GLU A 180 0.61 0.56 0.40
N PRO A 181 -0.44 -0.16 -0.05
CA PRO A 181 -1.53 -0.58 0.81
C PRO A 181 -1.08 -1.71 1.74
N TYR A 182 -1.44 -1.61 3.02
CA TYR A 182 -1.13 -2.63 4.02
C TYR A 182 -2.42 -3.27 4.55
N ALA A 183 -2.77 -4.41 3.99
CA ALA A 183 -4.04 -5.08 4.24
C ALA A 183 -4.20 -5.55 5.69
N VAL A 184 -3.12 -6.02 6.35
CA VAL A 184 -3.17 -6.50 7.74
C VAL A 184 -3.45 -5.36 8.71
N GLY A 185 -2.84 -4.19 8.49
CA GLY A 185 -3.05 -2.99 9.29
C GLY A 185 -4.23 -2.13 8.85
N GLN A 186 -4.95 -2.52 7.79
CA GLN A 186 -6.09 -1.79 7.21
C GLN A 186 -5.75 -0.31 6.93
N THR A 187 -4.60 -0.06 6.32
CA THR A 187 -4.02 1.28 6.18
C THR A 187 -3.20 1.38 4.89
N ALA A 188 -2.78 2.59 4.55
CA ALA A 188 -1.82 2.85 3.49
C ALA A 188 -0.56 3.49 4.06
N HIS A 189 0.57 3.17 3.45
CA HIS A 189 1.86 3.71 3.83
C HIS A 189 2.51 4.39 2.64
N VAL A 190 3.26 5.45 2.89
CA VAL A 190 4.18 6.03 1.93
C VAL A 190 5.59 5.64 2.30
N ILE A 191 6.34 5.16 1.31
CA ILE A 191 7.74 4.77 1.45
C ILE A 191 8.57 5.74 0.59
N GLY A 192 9.67 6.25 1.16
CA GLY A 192 10.49 7.22 0.49
C GLY A 192 11.69 7.66 1.32
N TRP A 193 12.43 8.62 0.80
CA TRP A 193 13.62 9.17 1.44
C TRP A 193 13.25 10.26 2.44
N ARG A 194 13.75 10.13 3.66
CA ARG A 194 13.57 11.11 4.73
C ARG A 194 14.88 11.83 5.04
N GLU A 195 14.82 13.14 5.12
CA GLU A 195 15.94 13.99 5.52
C GLU A 195 15.55 14.89 6.69
N PRO A 196 16.30 14.94 7.81
CA PRO A 196 17.27 13.93 8.25
C PRO A 196 16.57 12.61 8.65
N PRO A 197 17.22 11.46 8.74
CA PRO A 197 18.66 11.20 8.80
C PRO A 197 19.32 10.81 7.46
N GLY A 198 18.64 10.92 6.32
CA GLY A 198 19.14 10.47 5.03
C GLY A 198 18.99 8.95 4.88
N ALA A 199 17.72 8.46 4.90
CA ALA A 199 17.41 7.05 4.75
C ALA A 199 15.98 6.82 4.24
N ILE A 200 15.75 5.70 3.58
CA ILE A 200 14.40 5.25 3.23
C ILE A 200 13.62 4.96 4.51
N ARG A 201 12.40 5.44 4.57
CA ARG A 201 11.48 5.24 5.71
C ARG A 201 10.08 4.93 5.21
N THR A 202 9.37 4.10 5.97
CA THR A 202 7.95 3.83 5.82
C THR A 202 7.16 4.67 6.81
N LEU A 203 6.19 5.45 6.31
CA LEU A 203 5.35 6.30 7.12
C LEU A 203 3.89 5.89 6.95
N LYS A 204 3.19 5.69 8.04
CA LYS A 204 1.75 5.46 8.05
C LYS A 204 1.04 6.77 7.69
N ILE A 205 0.24 6.78 6.61
CA ILE A 205 -0.37 8.02 6.09
C ILE A 205 -1.31 8.64 7.13
N GLU A 206 -2.03 7.84 7.91
CA GLU A 206 -2.93 8.31 8.98
C GLU A 206 -2.23 9.06 10.12
N ARG A 207 -0.91 8.89 10.23
CA ARG A 207 -0.09 9.62 11.22
C ARG A 207 0.45 10.94 10.70
N ILE A 208 0.28 11.24 9.43
CA ILE A 208 0.66 12.52 8.83
C ILE A 208 -0.48 13.52 9.06
N ARG A 209 -0.22 14.58 9.79
CA ARG A 209 -1.19 15.61 10.18
C ARG A 209 -1.29 16.76 9.19
N ASP A 210 -0.19 17.05 8.49
CA ASP A 210 -0.15 18.01 7.40
C ASP A 210 0.95 17.60 6.40
N ALA A 211 0.74 17.93 5.14
CA ALA A 211 1.67 17.69 4.07
C ALA A 211 1.63 18.87 3.09
N ARG A 212 2.79 19.38 2.70
CA ARG A 212 2.91 20.50 1.76
C ARG A 212 3.97 20.22 0.72
N VAL A 213 3.59 20.29 -0.56
CA VAL A 213 4.55 20.14 -1.65
C VAL A 213 5.52 21.31 -1.63
N THR A 214 6.82 21.03 -1.69
CA THR A 214 7.87 22.03 -1.76
C THR A 214 8.27 22.34 -3.21
N HIS A 215 9.15 23.31 -3.41
CA HIS A 215 9.75 23.61 -4.71
C HIS A 215 10.94 22.70 -5.04
N GLU A 216 11.43 21.94 -4.06
CA GLU A 216 12.56 21.03 -4.22
C GLU A 216 12.13 19.81 -5.03
N ARG A 217 13.04 19.39 -5.94
CA ARG A 217 12.85 18.19 -6.77
C ARG A 217 13.73 17.07 -6.28
N TYR A 218 13.24 15.86 -6.44
CA TYR A 218 14.03 14.65 -6.24
C TYR A 218 13.87 13.73 -7.44
N GLU A 219 14.78 12.81 -7.57
CA GLU A 219 14.70 11.68 -8.51
C GLU A 219 14.78 10.38 -7.71
N ILE A 220 13.92 9.44 -8.06
CA ILE A 220 14.01 8.08 -7.50
C ILE A 220 15.24 7.43 -8.16
N PRO A 221 16.19 6.87 -7.39
CA PRO A 221 17.35 6.19 -7.94
C PRO A 221 16.94 5.14 -8.97
N ALA A 222 17.64 5.06 -10.09
CA ALA A 222 17.30 4.18 -11.20
C ALA A 222 17.40 2.67 -10.82
N ASP A 223 18.16 2.36 -9.80
CA ASP A 223 18.35 1.03 -9.22
C ASP A 223 17.39 0.73 -8.05
N PHE A 224 16.54 1.69 -7.68
CA PHE A 224 15.53 1.47 -6.65
C PHE A 224 14.40 0.59 -7.17
N ASP A 225 14.21 -0.57 -6.54
CA ASP A 225 13.11 -1.50 -6.83
C ASP A 225 12.25 -1.72 -5.57
N PRO A 226 10.99 -1.26 -5.57
CA PRO A 226 10.06 -1.52 -4.46
C PRO A 226 9.87 -3.00 -4.17
N GLY A 227 9.88 -3.86 -5.20
CA GLY A 227 9.74 -5.30 -5.06
C GLY A 227 10.92 -5.94 -4.34
N GLU A 228 12.13 -5.48 -4.63
CA GLU A 228 13.33 -5.92 -3.91
C GLU A 228 13.35 -5.42 -2.46
N LEU A 229 12.94 -4.15 -2.22
CA LEU A 229 12.87 -3.58 -0.88
C LEU A 229 11.92 -4.39 0.03
N LEU A 230 10.77 -4.81 -0.49
CA LEU A 230 9.72 -5.49 0.26
C LEU A 230 9.72 -7.02 0.05
N ARG A 231 10.68 -7.57 -0.66
CA ARG A 231 10.71 -9.00 -1.04
C ARG A 231 10.56 -9.97 0.14
N ASP A 232 11.25 -9.68 1.23
CA ASP A 232 11.26 -10.49 2.44
C ASP A 232 10.37 -9.90 3.57
N ALA A 233 9.67 -8.77 3.32
CA ALA A 233 8.70 -8.20 4.24
C ALA A 233 7.42 -9.03 4.26
N TRP A 234 6.84 -9.24 5.46
CA TRP A 234 5.50 -9.84 5.53
C TRP A 234 4.43 -8.94 4.91
N GLY A 235 4.58 -7.64 5.05
CA GLY A 235 3.76 -6.61 4.44
C GLY A 235 4.62 -5.41 4.02
N ILE A 236 5.05 -4.60 4.99
CA ILE A 236 5.76 -3.34 4.74
C ILE A 236 6.99 -3.13 5.63
N TRP A 237 7.22 -4.00 6.62
CA TRP A 237 8.38 -3.87 7.50
C TRP A 237 9.58 -4.56 6.88
N TYR A 238 10.53 -3.77 6.46
CA TYR A 238 11.79 -4.24 5.88
C TYR A 238 12.98 -3.88 6.77
N THR A 239 14.05 -4.62 6.64
CA THR A 239 15.32 -4.43 7.33
C THR A 239 16.46 -4.81 6.42
N ASP A 240 17.65 -4.25 6.65
CA ASP A 240 18.89 -4.66 5.99
C ASP A 240 19.47 -5.94 6.59
N ALA A 241 18.87 -6.46 7.67
CA ALA A 241 19.29 -7.71 8.30
C ALA A 241 18.91 -8.93 7.44
N VAL A 242 19.58 -10.05 7.68
CA VAL A 242 19.24 -11.31 7.01
C VAL A 242 17.85 -11.77 7.45
N PRO A 243 16.94 -12.08 6.51
CA PRO A 243 15.61 -12.56 6.83
C PRO A 243 15.63 -13.84 7.67
N VAL A 244 14.75 -13.90 8.65
CA VAL A 244 14.65 -15.03 9.59
C VAL A 244 13.70 -16.08 9.04
N GLU A 245 14.06 -17.36 9.20
CA GLU A 245 13.14 -18.45 8.89
C GLU A 245 12.04 -18.53 9.96
N VAL A 246 10.81 -18.34 9.56
CA VAL A 246 9.62 -18.54 10.40
C VAL A 246 9.03 -19.91 10.08
N VAL A 247 8.78 -20.71 11.12
CA VAL A 247 8.18 -22.04 11.00
C VAL A 247 6.92 -22.08 11.86
N LEU A 248 5.79 -22.31 11.19
CA LEU A 248 4.47 -22.41 11.82
C LEU A 248 3.89 -23.79 11.57
N ARG A 249 3.25 -24.36 12.59
CA ARG A 249 2.54 -25.64 12.51
C ARG A 249 1.04 -25.38 12.64
N PHE A 250 0.27 -25.77 11.62
CA PHE A 250 -1.16 -25.57 11.58
C PHE A 250 -1.92 -26.86 11.85
N HIS A 251 -2.99 -26.74 12.64
CA HIS A 251 -3.88 -27.85 12.95
C HIS A 251 -4.60 -28.36 11.68
N PRO A 252 -4.88 -29.69 11.54
CA PRO A 252 -5.52 -30.27 10.35
C PRO A 252 -6.81 -29.58 9.93
N ARG A 253 -7.63 -29.09 10.89
CA ARG A 253 -8.90 -28.41 10.60
C ARG A 253 -8.77 -27.09 9.82
N VAL A 254 -7.58 -26.46 9.80
CA VAL A 254 -7.31 -25.22 9.05
C VAL A 254 -6.31 -25.42 7.92
N ALA A 255 -5.73 -26.61 7.79
CA ALA A 255 -4.66 -26.91 6.82
C ALA A 255 -5.08 -26.57 5.36
N LEU A 256 -6.31 -26.90 4.98
CA LEU A 256 -6.85 -26.60 3.66
C LEU A 256 -6.83 -25.09 3.39
N ARG A 257 -7.35 -24.29 4.32
CA ARG A 257 -7.41 -22.83 4.19
C ARG A 257 -6.02 -22.18 4.10
N VAL A 258 -5.05 -22.72 4.84
CA VAL A 258 -3.66 -22.25 4.75
C VAL A 258 -3.05 -22.54 3.38
N ARG A 259 -3.34 -23.71 2.82
CA ARG A 259 -2.82 -24.17 1.52
C ARG A 259 -3.44 -23.44 0.34
N GLU A 260 -4.70 -23.03 0.42
CA GLU A 260 -5.41 -22.33 -0.65
C GLU A 260 -4.86 -20.93 -0.95
N THR A 261 -4.05 -20.37 -0.04
CA THR A 261 -3.54 -19.00 -0.15
C THR A 261 -2.02 -18.97 -0.17
N ARG A 262 -1.48 -18.24 -1.12
CA ARG A 262 -0.05 -17.89 -1.09
C ARG A 262 0.12 -16.65 -0.22
N TRP A 263 0.53 -16.87 1.04
CA TRP A 263 0.67 -15.82 2.03
C TRP A 263 1.96 -14.99 1.87
N HIS A 264 3.04 -15.62 1.40
CA HIS A 264 4.32 -14.95 1.18
C HIS A 264 5.08 -15.58 0.00
N PRO A 265 5.86 -14.79 -0.79
CA PRO A 265 6.62 -15.31 -1.93
C PRO A 265 7.58 -16.46 -1.60
N SER A 266 8.21 -16.41 -0.41
CA SER A 266 9.17 -17.42 0.05
C SER A 266 8.52 -18.65 0.71
N GLN A 267 7.19 -18.70 0.84
CA GLN A 267 6.53 -19.79 1.56
C GLN A 267 6.81 -21.17 0.98
N ARG A 268 6.97 -22.13 1.88
CA ARG A 268 6.98 -23.57 1.62
C ARG A 268 5.99 -24.24 2.54
N ILE A 269 5.26 -25.20 2.02
CA ILE A 269 4.24 -25.94 2.76
C ILE A 269 4.57 -27.42 2.72
N GLU A 270 4.57 -28.06 3.88
CA GLU A 270 4.84 -29.50 4.05
C GLU A 270 3.69 -30.14 4.85
N GLU A 271 3.07 -31.16 4.29
CA GLU A 271 2.06 -31.95 4.99
C GLU A 271 2.74 -32.99 5.88
N GLN A 272 2.29 -33.09 7.14
CA GLN A 272 2.81 -34.07 8.09
C GLN A 272 1.93 -35.32 8.12
N ALA A 273 2.48 -36.45 8.51
CA ALA A 273 1.76 -37.74 8.59
C ALA A 273 0.56 -37.73 9.54
N ASP A 274 0.56 -36.84 10.55
CA ASP A 274 -0.52 -36.62 11.51
C ASP A 274 -1.60 -35.65 11.01
N GLY A 275 -1.52 -35.21 9.75
CA GLY A 275 -2.45 -34.28 9.12
C GLY A 275 -2.18 -32.81 9.43
N TYR A 276 -1.20 -32.50 10.27
CA TYR A 276 -0.76 -31.14 10.47
C TYR A 276 -0.01 -30.61 9.24
N LEU A 277 0.04 -29.29 9.12
CA LEU A 277 0.71 -28.62 8.02
C LEU A 277 1.81 -27.72 8.58
N LEU A 278 3.05 -27.89 8.08
CA LEU A 278 4.12 -26.96 8.34
C LEU A 278 4.15 -25.88 7.25
N TRP A 279 4.13 -24.65 7.68
CA TRP A 279 4.38 -23.48 6.86
C TRP A 279 5.75 -22.90 7.21
N ARG A 280 6.57 -22.66 6.19
CA ARG A 280 7.88 -22.03 6.35
C ARG A 280 7.97 -20.83 5.45
N GLY A 281 8.59 -19.75 5.93
CA GLY A 281 8.86 -18.55 5.14
C GLY A 281 10.09 -17.81 5.67
N ARG A 282 10.75 -17.07 4.78
CA ARG A 282 11.84 -16.16 5.16
C ARG A 282 11.26 -14.77 5.27
N ILE A 283 11.31 -14.20 6.47
CA ILE A 283 10.62 -12.94 6.81
C ILE A 283 11.64 -11.96 7.40
N ALA A 284 11.64 -10.73 6.89
CA ALA A 284 12.54 -9.66 7.35
C ALA A 284 12.29 -9.34 8.83
N GLU A 285 11.02 -9.08 9.19
CA GLU A 285 10.60 -8.72 10.54
C GLU A 285 9.45 -9.64 11.00
N PRO A 286 9.73 -10.78 11.66
CA PRO A 286 8.71 -11.76 12.07
C PRO A 286 7.60 -11.18 12.96
N GLN A 287 7.88 -10.10 13.70
CA GLN A 287 6.90 -9.43 14.55
C GLN A 287 5.71 -8.87 13.75
N GLU A 288 5.91 -8.53 12.48
CA GLU A 288 4.84 -8.08 11.58
C GLU A 288 3.78 -9.16 11.34
N MET A 289 4.13 -10.44 11.49
CA MET A 289 3.21 -11.56 11.34
C MET A 289 2.26 -11.75 12.52
N LEU A 290 2.54 -11.16 13.68
CA LEU A 290 1.76 -11.40 14.92
C LEU A 290 0.24 -11.23 14.75
N PRO A 291 -0.29 -10.18 14.10
CA PRO A 291 -1.73 -10.05 13.91
C PRO A 291 -2.34 -11.20 13.10
N TRP A 292 -1.62 -11.68 12.08
CA TRP A 292 -2.05 -12.80 11.25
C TRP A 292 -2.00 -14.13 12.02
N ILE A 293 -0.92 -14.39 12.77
CA ILE A 293 -0.77 -15.59 13.59
C ILE A 293 -1.85 -15.63 14.68
N ARG A 294 -2.09 -14.51 15.37
CA ARG A 294 -3.15 -14.38 16.39
C ARG A 294 -4.54 -14.70 15.85
N GLY A 295 -4.79 -14.38 14.57
CA GLY A 295 -6.07 -14.67 13.90
C GLY A 295 -6.39 -16.16 13.77
N TRP A 296 -5.38 -17.04 13.87
CA TRP A 296 -5.55 -18.48 13.86
C TRP A 296 -5.80 -19.05 15.26
N GLY A 297 -5.49 -18.31 16.32
CA GLY A 297 -5.64 -18.75 17.70
C GLY A 297 -4.86 -20.04 17.98
N ALA A 298 -5.52 -21.02 18.62
CA ALA A 298 -4.91 -22.29 18.96
C ALA A 298 -4.66 -23.23 17.76
N ASP A 299 -5.05 -22.81 16.55
CA ASP A 299 -4.83 -23.60 15.34
C ASP A 299 -3.46 -23.37 14.70
N CYS A 300 -2.68 -22.42 15.21
CA CYS A 300 -1.34 -22.09 14.74
C CYS A 300 -0.34 -22.12 15.90
N GLU A 301 0.65 -22.98 15.80
CA GLU A 301 1.78 -23.03 16.72
C GLU A 301 3.03 -22.45 16.05
N VAL A 302 3.73 -21.52 16.70
CA VAL A 302 5.04 -21.03 16.25
C VAL A 302 6.10 -22.01 16.74
N LEU A 303 6.85 -22.60 15.81
CA LEU A 303 7.98 -23.46 16.11
C LEU A 303 9.31 -22.70 16.08
N ALA A 304 9.43 -21.71 15.17
CA ALA A 304 10.59 -20.82 15.04
C ALA A 304 10.16 -19.46 14.47
N PRO A 305 10.87 -18.36 14.75
CA PRO A 305 11.97 -18.26 15.69
C PRO A 305 11.52 -18.28 17.17
N GLN A 306 12.45 -18.52 18.09
CA GLN A 306 12.15 -18.65 19.51
C GLN A 306 11.54 -17.38 20.10
N GLU A 307 12.04 -16.21 19.70
CA GLU A 307 11.56 -14.90 20.19
C GLU A 307 10.07 -14.68 19.82
N LEU A 308 9.66 -15.06 18.63
CA LEU A 308 8.27 -14.97 18.19
C LEU A 308 7.38 -15.94 18.99
N ARG A 309 7.88 -17.16 19.25
CA ARG A 309 7.21 -18.17 20.08
C ARG A 309 7.01 -17.65 21.52
N GLU A 310 8.05 -17.10 22.12
CA GLU A 310 8.00 -16.57 23.48
C GLU A 310 7.04 -15.39 23.61
N THR A 311 7.00 -14.51 22.62
CA THR A 311 6.04 -13.40 22.56
C THR A 311 4.61 -13.94 22.62
N LEU A 312 4.25 -14.90 21.77
CA LEU A 312 2.90 -15.48 21.73
C LEU A 312 2.56 -16.30 22.98
N MET A 313 3.54 -17.01 23.55
CA MET A 313 3.35 -17.71 24.84
C MET A 313 3.05 -16.71 25.96
N GLY A 314 3.75 -15.57 26.01
CA GLY A 314 3.47 -14.49 26.97
C GLY A 314 2.07 -13.92 26.82
N GLU A 315 1.68 -13.65 25.58
CA GLU A 315 0.32 -13.15 25.26
C GLU A 315 -0.77 -14.17 25.61
N ALA A 316 -0.58 -15.45 25.26
CA ALA A 316 -1.54 -16.50 25.59
C ALA A 316 -1.73 -16.62 27.11
N LYS A 317 -0.65 -16.50 27.87
CA LYS A 317 -0.70 -16.48 29.34
C LYS A 317 -1.47 -15.26 29.87
N ALA A 318 -1.18 -14.08 29.31
CA ALA A 318 -1.90 -12.85 29.67
C ALA A 318 -3.39 -12.95 29.32
N LEU A 319 -3.70 -13.45 28.14
CA LEU A 319 -5.08 -13.68 27.68
C LEU A 319 -5.82 -14.65 28.60
N ALA A 320 -5.20 -15.77 28.99
CA ALA A 320 -5.78 -16.72 29.95
C ALA A 320 -6.09 -16.04 31.28
N GLY A 321 -5.20 -15.18 31.77
CA GLY A 321 -5.42 -14.38 32.97
C GLY A 321 -6.61 -13.42 32.88
N LEU A 322 -6.79 -12.76 31.74
CA LEU A 322 -7.94 -11.88 31.48
C LEU A 322 -9.29 -12.61 31.54
N TYR A 323 -9.31 -13.89 31.14
CA TYR A 323 -10.49 -14.76 31.23
C TYR A 323 -10.58 -15.54 32.54
N GLY A 324 -9.78 -15.18 33.56
CA GLY A 324 -9.81 -15.80 34.90
C GLY A 324 -9.15 -17.17 34.98
N TRP A 325 -8.47 -17.62 33.91
CA TRP A 325 -7.74 -18.88 33.95
C TRP A 325 -6.32 -18.65 34.48
N HIS A 326 -6.14 -18.98 35.76
CA HIS A 326 -4.84 -18.98 36.39
C HIS A 326 -4.24 -20.39 36.30
N VAL A 327 -3.16 -20.55 35.53
CA VAL A 327 -2.37 -21.78 35.58
C VAL A 327 -1.72 -21.81 36.95
N SER A 328 -2.30 -22.56 37.89
CA SER A 328 -1.62 -22.92 39.13
C SER A 328 -0.40 -23.73 38.71
N ARG A 329 0.81 -23.22 38.96
CA ARG A 329 1.97 -24.11 39.00
C ARG A 329 1.65 -25.11 40.11
N SER A 330 1.31 -26.34 39.76
CA SER A 330 1.47 -27.44 40.71
C SER A 330 2.94 -27.31 41.21
N PRO A 331 3.17 -27.29 42.52
CA PRO A 331 4.52 -27.38 43.02
C PRO A 331 5.11 -28.58 42.29
N ALA A 332 6.27 -28.36 41.66
CA ALA A 332 6.98 -29.43 40.97
C ALA A 332 6.91 -30.62 41.88
N THR A 333 6.23 -31.69 41.42
CA THR A 333 6.38 -33.00 42.02
C THR A 333 7.89 -33.17 42.09
N GLN A 334 8.45 -33.20 43.30
CA GLN A 334 9.85 -33.47 43.49
C GLN A 334 10.08 -34.70 42.61
N SER A 335 10.98 -34.55 41.66
CA SER A 335 11.43 -35.68 40.87
C SER A 335 11.82 -36.75 41.90
N SER A 336 11.05 -37.85 41.92
CA SER A 336 11.56 -39.05 42.52
C SER A 336 12.90 -39.26 41.82
N THR A 337 13.96 -39.00 42.54
CA THR A 337 15.29 -39.30 42.07
C THR A 337 15.31 -40.79 41.76
N LEU A 338 15.99 -41.21 40.72
CA LEU A 338 16.20 -42.59 40.33
C LEU A 338 16.70 -43.45 41.51
N ASP A 339 17.24 -42.83 42.54
CA ASP A 339 17.69 -43.44 43.81
C ASP A 339 16.56 -44.11 44.64
N ASP A 340 15.29 -43.66 44.49
CA ASP A 340 14.15 -44.31 45.16
C ASP A 340 13.70 -45.60 44.43
N PHE A 341 14.20 -45.87 43.24
CA PHE A 341 13.89 -47.08 42.47
C PHE A 341 14.89 -48.24 42.67
N PHE A 342 16.05 -47.95 43.19
CA PHE A 342 17.07 -48.92 43.51
C PHE A 342 17.30 -48.97 45.04
N GLY A 343 16.23 -49.35 45.75
CA GLY A 343 16.32 -49.65 47.15
C GLY A 343 17.23 -50.89 47.36
N ASP A 344 18.17 -50.76 48.30
CA ASP A 344 19.13 -51.77 48.72
C ASP A 344 18.51 -53.14 48.93
N HIS A 345 19.10 -54.11 48.28
CA HIS A 345 19.27 -55.50 48.83
C HIS A 345 20.67 -55.99 48.59
#